data_99198e7b7c5b9767190d029534f292a5
#
_entry.id   99198e7b7c5b9767190d029534f292a5
#
_cell.length_a   1.000
_cell.length_b   1.000
_cell.length_c   1.000
_cell.angle_alpha   90.00
_cell.angle_beta   90.00
_cell.angle_gamma   90.00
#
_symmetry.space_group_name_H-M   'P 1'
#
loop_
_entity.id
_entity.type
_entity.pdbx_description
1 polymer ?
#
loop_
_entity_poly.entity_id
_entity_poly.type
_entity_poly.pdbx_seq_one_letter_code
_entity_poly.pdbx_strand_id
1 'polypeptide(L)'
;VTIAPYMGADSVTPFLEYKDKWAIVLALTSNASAYQFQNAQKDGKPLYQAVMEEMMEISTPDNMMFVVGATKADKLQELRSFCPDNFFLVPGVGAQGGSAEEVIANGSNEYGGLLINSSRGILFADSTENYAKVAGEVAARTANL
;
A
#
# COMPACT_ATOMS: atom_id res chain seq x y z
N VAL A 1 6.11 -6.84 -8.14
CA VAL A 1 6.48 -5.59 -8.83
C VAL A 1 5.40 -4.54 -8.61
N THR A 2 5.80 -3.26 -8.39
CA THR A 2 4.85 -2.15 -8.27
C THR A 2 4.57 -1.52 -9.63
N ILE A 3 3.29 -1.33 -9.95
CA ILE A 3 2.81 -0.92 -11.27
C ILE A 3 1.89 0.30 -11.12
N ALA A 4 2.07 1.29 -11.99
CA ALA A 4 1.11 2.38 -12.16
C ALA A 4 0.06 1.97 -13.22
N PRO A 5 -1.24 1.91 -12.87
CA PRO A 5 -2.27 1.36 -13.76
C PRO A 5 -2.80 2.39 -14.78
N TYR A 6 -2.13 3.52 -14.94
CA TYR A 6 -2.59 4.65 -15.75
C TYR A 6 -2.84 4.31 -17.23
N MET A 7 -2.14 3.29 -17.76
CA MET A 7 -2.31 2.86 -19.16
C MET A 7 -3.43 1.84 -19.37
N GLY A 8 -4.10 1.40 -18.29
CA GLY A 8 -5.21 0.46 -18.37
C GLY A 8 -4.85 -1.00 -18.06
N ALA A 9 -5.85 -1.87 -18.08
CA ALA A 9 -5.77 -3.27 -17.66
C ALA A 9 -4.78 -4.10 -18.49
N ASP A 10 -4.69 -3.86 -19.78
CA ASP A 10 -3.79 -4.56 -20.69
C ASP A 10 -2.30 -4.37 -20.34
N SER A 11 -1.97 -3.25 -19.70
CA SER A 11 -0.60 -3.00 -19.19
C SER A 11 -0.28 -3.76 -17.89
N VAL A 12 -1.31 -4.21 -17.17
CA VAL A 12 -1.18 -4.94 -15.89
C VAL A 12 -1.28 -6.47 -16.09
N THR A 13 -2.18 -6.91 -16.96
CA THR A 13 -2.44 -8.33 -17.23
C THR A 13 -1.19 -9.19 -17.43
N PRO A 14 -0.14 -8.76 -18.19
CA PRO A 14 1.05 -9.60 -18.38
C PRO A 14 1.80 -9.95 -17.09
N PHE A 15 1.67 -9.13 -16.04
CA PHE A 15 2.29 -9.41 -14.74
C PHE A 15 1.51 -10.45 -13.93
N LEU A 16 0.22 -10.62 -14.20
CA LEU A 16 -0.64 -11.59 -13.52
C LEU A 16 -0.45 -13.02 -14.04
N GLU A 17 0.21 -13.20 -15.17
CA GLU A 17 0.51 -14.52 -15.76
C GLU A 17 1.59 -15.27 -14.99
N TYR A 18 2.39 -14.57 -14.19
CA TYR A 18 3.47 -15.17 -13.40
C TYR A 18 2.93 -15.78 -12.12
N LYS A 19 2.97 -17.12 -12.04
CA LYS A 19 2.57 -17.87 -10.83
C LYS A 19 3.45 -17.50 -9.64
N ASP A 20 2.87 -17.52 -8.47
CA ASP A 20 3.54 -17.22 -7.19
C ASP A 20 4.21 -15.82 -7.14
N LYS A 21 3.68 -14.88 -7.91
CA LYS A 21 4.12 -13.49 -7.94
C LYS A 21 2.92 -12.56 -7.79
N TRP A 22 3.15 -11.41 -7.18
CA TRP A 22 2.14 -10.39 -7.02
C TRP A 22 2.44 -9.14 -7.83
N ALA A 23 1.43 -8.66 -8.55
CA ALA A 23 1.38 -7.31 -9.06
C ALA A 23 0.89 -6.38 -7.93
N ILE A 24 1.59 -5.27 -7.70
CA ILE A 24 1.24 -4.31 -6.66
C ILE A 24 0.83 -3.02 -7.36
N VAL A 25 -0.46 -2.74 -7.39
CA VAL A 25 -1.01 -1.62 -8.15
C VAL A 25 -1.10 -0.36 -7.29
N LEU A 26 -0.62 0.77 -7.82
CA LEU A 26 -0.79 2.07 -7.18
C LEU A 26 -2.28 2.45 -7.18
N ALA A 27 -2.85 2.65 -5.99
CA ALA A 27 -4.22 3.08 -5.78
C ALA A 27 -4.27 4.45 -5.09
N LEU A 28 -4.10 4.51 -3.78
CA LEU A 28 -4.16 5.75 -2.99
C LEU A 28 -2.81 6.01 -2.32
N THR A 29 -2.09 7.03 -2.75
CA THR A 29 -0.75 7.34 -2.27
C THR A 29 -0.71 8.49 -1.27
N SER A 30 0.37 8.58 -0.46
CA SER A 30 0.51 9.56 0.63
C SER A 30 1.04 10.92 0.19
N ASN A 31 1.53 11.08 -1.03
CA ASN A 31 2.15 12.32 -1.48
C ASN A 31 1.13 13.46 -1.62
N ALA A 32 1.57 14.68 -1.40
CA ALA A 32 0.70 15.87 -1.33
C ALA A 32 -0.12 16.10 -2.62
N SER A 33 0.42 15.82 -3.80
CA SER A 33 -0.26 16.02 -5.09
C SER A 33 -1.14 14.84 -5.55
N ALA A 34 -1.27 13.79 -4.75
CA ALA A 34 -2.12 12.63 -5.08
C ALA A 34 -3.57 13.03 -5.42
N TYR A 35 -4.11 14.05 -4.73
CA TYR A 35 -5.47 14.53 -4.95
C TYR A 35 -5.74 15.02 -6.38
N GLN A 36 -4.72 15.45 -7.13
CA GLN A 36 -4.89 16.00 -8.48
C GLN A 36 -5.49 14.99 -9.46
N PHE A 37 -5.17 13.71 -9.27
CA PHE A 37 -5.67 12.63 -10.11
C PHE A 37 -6.48 11.62 -9.32
N GLN A 38 -5.98 11.15 -8.20
CA GLN A 38 -6.56 10.02 -7.48
C GLN A 38 -7.95 10.32 -6.93
N ASN A 39 -8.24 11.59 -6.54
CA ASN A 39 -9.56 12.02 -6.09
C ASN A 39 -10.46 12.54 -7.22
N ALA A 40 -9.97 12.60 -8.47
CA ALA A 40 -10.82 12.95 -9.61
C ALA A 40 -12.01 11.97 -9.70
N GLN A 41 -13.17 12.46 -10.12
CA GLN A 41 -14.36 11.62 -10.19
C GLN A 41 -14.45 10.89 -11.52
N LYS A 42 -14.67 9.57 -11.45
CA LYS A 42 -15.06 8.72 -12.57
C LYS A 42 -16.35 8.01 -12.18
N ASP A 43 -17.44 8.27 -12.88
CA ASP A 43 -18.75 7.65 -12.64
C ASP A 43 -19.27 7.78 -11.20
N GLY A 44 -19.02 8.94 -10.58
CA GLY A 44 -19.44 9.24 -9.21
C GLY A 44 -18.55 8.65 -8.11
N LYS A 45 -17.41 8.07 -8.46
CA LYS A 45 -16.42 7.50 -7.52
C LYS A 45 -15.07 8.19 -7.67
N PRO A 46 -14.24 8.26 -6.62
CA PRO A 46 -12.85 8.67 -6.76
C PRO A 46 -12.09 7.74 -7.72
N LEU A 47 -11.20 8.30 -8.53
CA LEU A 47 -10.46 7.54 -9.54
C LEU A 47 -9.68 6.36 -8.94
N TYR A 48 -9.07 6.53 -7.74
CA TYR A 48 -8.36 5.41 -7.09
C TYR A 48 -9.28 4.20 -6.85
N GLN A 49 -10.54 4.45 -6.48
CA GLN A 49 -11.52 3.39 -6.24
C GLN A 49 -11.97 2.73 -7.53
N ALA A 50 -12.23 3.52 -8.57
CA ALA A 50 -12.55 2.99 -9.89
C ALA A 50 -11.41 2.14 -10.47
N VAL A 51 -10.15 2.56 -10.26
CA VAL A 51 -8.97 1.76 -10.63
C VAL A 51 -8.93 0.44 -9.87
N MET A 52 -9.18 0.44 -8.56
CA MET A 52 -9.19 -0.79 -7.77
C MET A 52 -10.27 -1.76 -8.25
N GLU A 53 -11.48 -1.27 -8.56
CA GLU A 53 -12.56 -2.09 -9.13
C GLU A 53 -12.14 -2.77 -10.43
N GLU A 54 -11.66 -2.00 -11.40
CA GLU A 54 -11.20 -2.53 -12.69
C GLU A 54 -10.09 -3.58 -12.53
N MET A 55 -9.16 -3.35 -11.58
CA MET A 55 -8.07 -4.28 -11.35
C MET A 55 -8.53 -5.56 -10.63
N MET A 56 -9.52 -5.49 -9.76
CA MET A 56 -10.10 -6.67 -9.13
C MET A 56 -10.87 -7.56 -10.12
N GLU A 57 -11.42 -7.01 -11.20
CA GLU A 57 -12.09 -7.80 -12.24
C GLU A 57 -11.13 -8.70 -13.02
N ILE A 58 -9.85 -8.32 -13.13
CA ILE A 58 -8.83 -9.08 -13.88
C ILE A 58 -7.87 -9.88 -13.01
N SER A 59 -8.05 -9.88 -11.69
CA SER A 59 -7.11 -10.46 -10.74
C SER A 59 -7.82 -11.22 -9.61
N THR A 60 -7.00 -11.76 -8.71
CA THR A 60 -7.45 -12.37 -7.45
C THR A 60 -6.65 -11.81 -6.29
N PRO A 61 -7.11 -11.96 -5.03
CA PRO A 61 -6.33 -11.58 -3.86
C PRO A 61 -4.95 -12.28 -3.75
N ASP A 62 -4.78 -13.43 -4.43
CA ASP A 62 -3.53 -14.20 -4.40
C ASP A 62 -2.45 -13.68 -5.37
N ASN A 63 -2.81 -12.79 -6.30
CA ASN A 63 -1.89 -12.28 -7.29
C ASN A 63 -1.86 -10.75 -7.41
N MET A 64 -2.72 -10.04 -6.66
CA MET A 64 -2.76 -8.57 -6.67
C MET A 64 -2.83 -7.97 -5.28
N MET A 65 -1.98 -6.97 -5.04
CA MET A 65 -2.01 -6.05 -3.91
C MET A 65 -2.28 -4.62 -4.39
N PHE A 66 -2.72 -3.78 -3.47
CA PHE A 66 -2.86 -2.34 -3.73
C PHE A 66 -1.96 -1.51 -2.83
N VAL A 67 -1.36 -0.44 -3.37
CA VAL A 67 -0.64 0.55 -2.56
C VAL A 67 -1.65 1.50 -1.94
N VAL A 68 -1.68 1.55 -0.60
CA VAL A 68 -2.50 2.49 0.18
C VAL A 68 -1.62 3.18 1.21
N GLY A 69 -1.47 4.51 1.12
CA GLY A 69 -0.56 5.26 1.97
C GLY A 69 -0.98 5.32 3.43
N ALA A 70 -0.03 5.19 4.35
CA ALA A 70 -0.23 5.18 5.80
C ALA A 70 -0.88 6.46 6.38
N THR A 71 -0.75 7.61 5.70
CA THR A 71 -1.36 8.88 6.11
C THR A 71 -2.86 8.96 5.82
N LYS A 72 -3.46 7.86 5.36
CA LYS A 72 -4.87 7.72 5.00
C LYS A 72 -5.55 6.65 5.84
N ALA A 73 -5.25 6.61 7.14
CA ALA A 73 -5.76 5.58 8.04
C ALA A 73 -7.30 5.51 8.07
N ASP A 74 -7.98 6.65 7.98
CA ASP A 74 -9.43 6.75 7.83
C ASP A 74 -9.94 6.07 6.54
N LYS A 75 -9.16 6.16 5.46
CA LYS A 75 -9.48 5.50 4.19
C LYS A 75 -9.15 4.01 4.17
N LEU A 76 -8.21 3.56 5.00
CA LEU A 76 -7.87 2.14 5.09
C LEU A 76 -9.08 1.28 5.50
N GLN A 77 -9.88 1.73 6.46
CA GLN A 77 -11.09 1.02 6.89
C GLN A 77 -12.13 0.95 5.76
N GLU A 78 -12.35 2.08 5.06
CA GLU A 78 -13.25 2.13 3.90
C GLU A 78 -12.77 1.16 2.81
N LEU A 79 -11.47 1.22 2.47
CA LEU A 79 -10.88 0.37 1.44
C LEU A 79 -10.83 -1.10 1.84
N ARG A 80 -10.63 -1.42 3.11
CA ARG A 80 -10.69 -2.79 3.61
C ARG A 80 -12.11 -3.37 3.46
N SER A 81 -13.13 -2.58 3.72
CA SER A 81 -14.52 -3.00 3.49
C SER A 81 -14.83 -3.19 2.00
N PHE A 82 -14.18 -2.42 1.15
CA PHE A 82 -14.34 -2.47 -0.31
C PHE A 82 -13.58 -3.63 -0.97
N CYS A 83 -12.34 -3.93 -0.50
CA CYS A 83 -11.57 -5.09 -0.96
C CYS A 83 -11.04 -5.87 0.25
N PRO A 84 -11.86 -6.79 0.80
CA PRO A 84 -11.62 -7.43 2.09
C PRO A 84 -10.40 -8.35 2.10
N ASP A 85 -10.11 -9.01 1.00
CA ASP A 85 -9.12 -10.10 0.95
C ASP A 85 -7.75 -9.70 0.40
N ASN A 86 -7.68 -8.60 -0.37
CA ASN A 86 -6.42 -8.15 -0.96
C ASN A 86 -5.44 -7.62 0.10
N PHE A 87 -4.15 -7.90 -0.10
CA PHE A 87 -3.11 -7.25 0.69
C PHE A 87 -2.94 -5.78 0.29
N PHE A 88 -2.67 -4.94 1.27
CA PHE A 88 -2.25 -3.55 1.05
C PHE A 88 -0.76 -3.39 1.32
N LEU A 89 -0.01 -2.89 0.35
CA LEU A 89 1.30 -2.33 0.58
C LEU A 89 1.12 -0.91 1.13
N VAL A 90 1.57 -0.69 2.37
CA VAL A 90 1.34 0.56 3.09
C VAL A 90 2.65 1.31 3.31
N PRO A 91 3.06 2.19 2.37
CA PRO A 91 4.22 3.05 2.55
C PRO A 91 3.91 4.27 3.40
N GLY A 92 4.96 4.84 4.01
CA GLY A 92 4.88 6.13 4.73
C GLY A 92 4.69 6.03 6.23
N VAL A 93 4.74 4.84 6.80
CA VAL A 93 4.76 4.65 8.25
C VAL A 93 6.02 5.30 8.84
N GLY A 94 5.86 6.08 9.91
CA GLY A 94 6.91 6.83 10.59
C GLY A 94 7.34 8.08 9.82
N ALA A 95 8.14 7.95 8.79
CA ALA A 95 8.79 9.08 8.09
C ALA A 95 7.83 10.09 7.42
N GLN A 96 6.60 9.70 7.15
CA GLN A 96 5.55 10.58 6.59
C GLN A 96 4.41 10.88 7.58
N GLY A 97 4.58 10.51 8.86
CA GLY A 97 3.62 10.77 9.92
C GLY A 97 2.50 9.73 10.06
N GLY A 98 2.54 8.63 9.30
CA GLY A 98 1.60 7.52 9.49
C GLY A 98 1.97 6.68 10.73
N SER A 99 0.98 6.35 11.57
CA SER A 99 1.15 5.42 12.69
C SER A 99 0.96 3.98 12.22
N ALA A 100 1.86 3.09 12.62
CA ALA A 100 1.72 1.67 12.31
C ALA A 100 0.52 1.05 13.05
N GLU A 101 0.28 1.47 14.28
CA GLU A 101 -0.86 1.03 15.09
C GLU A 101 -2.20 1.40 14.41
N GLU A 102 -2.32 2.64 13.91
CA GLU A 102 -3.52 3.07 13.18
C GLU A 102 -3.71 2.29 11.88
N VAL A 103 -2.61 2.02 11.17
CA VAL A 103 -2.63 1.23 9.93
C VAL A 103 -3.11 -0.19 10.22
N ILE A 104 -2.60 -0.83 11.27
CA ILE A 104 -3.00 -2.17 11.68
C ILE A 104 -4.47 -2.19 12.12
N ALA A 105 -4.88 -1.24 12.98
CA ALA A 105 -6.23 -1.18 13.51
C ALA A 105 -7.31 -1.00 12.41
N ASN A 106 -6.99 -0.24 11.34
CA ASN A 106 -7.95 0.09 10.29
C ASN A 106 -7.81 -0.74 9.02
N GLY A 107 -6.65 -1.36 8.79
CA GLY A 107 -6.34 -2.02 7.52
C GLY A 107 -6.18 -3.53 7.58
N SER A 108 -6.06 -4.14 8.76
CA SER A 108 -5.90 -5.59 8.90
C SER A 108 -7.15 -6.37 8.50
N ASN A 109 -6.93 -7.62 8.07
CA ASN A 109 -7.96 -8.63 7.90
C ASN A 109 -7.56 -9.91 8.66
N GLU A 110 -8.32 -11.00 8.52
CA GLU A 110 -8.05 -12.27 9.19
C GLU A 110 -6.71 -12.92 8.85
N TYR A 111 -6.12 -12.56 7.68
CA TYR A 111 -4.80 -13.03 7.21
C TYR A 111 -3.69 -12.03 7.49
N GLY A 112 -3.95 -10.96 8.27
CA GLY A 112 -3.09 -9.80 8.43
C GLY A 112 -3.32 -8.75 7.36
N GLY A 113 -3.26 -9.10 6.07
CA GLY A 113 -3.66 -8.27 4.92
C GLY A 113 -2.82 -7.02 4.67
N LEU A 114 -1.71 -6.83 5.37
CA LEU A 114 -0.86 -5.64 5.31
C LEU A 114 0.61 -5.98 5.06
N LEU A 115 1.25 -5.22 4.20
CA LEU A 115 2.70 -5.18 4.02
C LEU A 115 3.18 -3.75 4.31
N ILE A 116 3.58 -3.51 5.55
CA ILE A 116 4.02 -2.19 6.00
C ILE A 116 5.43 -1.91 5.50
N ASN A 117 5.63 -0.79 4.81
CA ASN A 117 6.94 -0.36 4.31
C ASN A 117 7.41 0.91 5.00
N SER A 118 8.59 0.83 5.63
CA SER A 118 9.29 1.96 6.24
C SER A 118 10.75 1.98 5.78
N SER A 119 11.07 2.77 4.74
CA SER A 119 12.43 2.85 4.21
C SER A 119 13.28 3.88 4.97
N ARG A 120 12.93 5.16 4.90
CA ARG A 120 13.72 6.23 5.52
C ARG A 120 13.77 6.13 7.04
N GLY A 121 12.68 5.72 7.69
CA GLY A 121 12.61 5.52 9.13
C GLY A 121 13.55 4.43 9.64
N ILE A 122 13.89 3.45 8.80
CA ILE A 122 14.84 2.38 9.12
C ILE A 122 16.25 2.77 8.68
N LEU A 123 16.44 3.10 7.39
CA LEU A 123 17.77 3.29 6.82
C LEU A 123 18.52 4.51 7.36
N PHE A 124 17.79 5.55 7.77
CA PHE A 124 18.34 6.79 8.30
C PHE A 124 18.02 7.01 9.79
N ALA A 125 17.77 5.93 10.52
CA ALA A 125 17.48 5.98 11.96
C ALA A 125 18.67 6.49 12.78
N ASP A 126 19.89 6.31 12.28
CA ASP A 126 21.13 6.82 12.86
C ASP A 126 22.10 7.20 11.74
N SER A 127 22.94 8.23 11.99
CA SER A 127 23.98 8.71 11.07
C SER A 127 25.39 8.45 11.57
N THR A 128 25.55 7.74 12.68
CA THR A 128 26.84 7.40 13.29
C THR A 128 27.35 6.04 12.76
N GLU A 129 28.52 5.61 13.26
CA GLU A 129 29.07 4.27 12.97
C GLU A 129 28.14 3.12 13.42
N ASN A 130 27.15 3.41 14.27
CA ASN A 130 26.16 2.44 14.75
C ASN A 130 24.94 2.29 13.83
N TYR A 131 24.91 2.98 12.68
CA TYR A 131 23.74 3.04 11.79
C TYR A 131 23.12 1.67 11.48
N ALA A 132 23.93 0.67 11.19
CA ALA A 132 23.45 -0.67 10.84
C ALA A 132 22.74 -1.36 12.00
N LYS A 133 23.28 -1.23 13.23
CA LYS A 133 22.69 -1.78 14.46
C LYS A 133 21.37 -1.09 14.75
N VAL A 134 21.35 0.24 14.73
CA VAL A 134 20.14 1.02 15.04
C VAL A 134 19.05 0.78 13.98
N ALA A 135 19.40 0.69 12.69
CA ALA A 135 18.46 0.32 11.63
C ALA A 135 17.83 -1.06 11.88
N GLY A 136 18.63 -2.06 12.29
CA GLY A 136 18.15 -3.38 12.64
C GLY A 136 17.18 -3.36 13.84
N GLU A 137 17.50 -2.59 14.88
CA GLU A 137 16.63 -2.42 16.06
C GLU A 137 15.30 -1.74 15.72
N VAL A 138 15.31 -0.74 14.84
CA VAL A 138 14.10 -0.06 14.37
C VAL A 138 13.26 -1.00 13.51
N ALA A 139 13.88 -1.75 12.60
CA ALA A 139 13.18 -2.74 11.79
C ALA A 139 12.49 -3.80 12.65
N ALA A 140 13.21 -4.35 13.67
CA ALA A 140 12.68 -5.35 14.59
C ALA A 140 11.49 -4.81 15.40
N ARG A 141 11.56 -3.57 15.89
CA ARG A 141 10.42 -2.94 16.58
C ARG A 141 9.20 -2.78 15.67
N THR A 142 9.40 -2.38 14.43
CA THR A 142 8.30 -2.21 13.48
C THR A 142 7.65 -3.55 13.10
N ALA A 143 8.43 -4.63 13.07
CA ALA A 143 7.92 -5.96 12.77
C ALA A 143 7.16 -6.63 13.93
N ASN A 144 7.29 -6.12 15.15
CA ASN A 144 6.68 -6.68 16.35
C ASN A 144 5.45 -5.87 16.85
N LEU A 145 4.93 -4.98 16.01
CA LEU A 145 3.67 -4.27 16.25
C LEU A 145 2.49 -5.13 15.82
#